data_93de166f2dde08d7d2c2f003ea7ab2fb
#
_entry.id   93de166f2dde08d7d2c2f003ea7ab2fb
#
_cell.length_a   1.000
_cell.length_b   1.000
_cell.length_c   1.000
_cell.angle_alpha   90.00
_cell.angle_beta   90.00
_cell.angle_gamma   90.00
#
_symmetry.space_group_name_H-M   'P 1'
#
loop_
_entity.id
_entity.type
_entity.pdbx_description
1 polymer ?
#
loop_
_entity_poly.entity_id
_entity_poly.type
_entity_poly.pdbx_seq_one_letter_code
_entity_poly.pdbx_strand_id
1 'polypeptide(L)'
;MIQGRRLKKADFIEGEIPYVMASSYNNGVITHISNPITTGQDLLTADIFGNVFYQPSFIGFGDDNCGLKLKNYNANKYQYLFLATVFKKFQNKASFKNKLRGSGYIKQTIPLPLKPSANPSDYTQEDIDWNYMENFMKAIETKAQTRLKSLQKAIA
;
A
#
# COMPACT_ATOMS: atom_id res chain seq x y z
N MET A 1 -4.97 2.26 11.82
CA MET A 1 -5.71 1.44 10.84
C MET A 1 -7.13 1.94 10.70
N ILE A 2 -7.62 2.06 9.48
CA ILE A 2 -9.00 2.43 9.14
C ILE A 2 -9.65 1.21 8.49
N GLN A 3 -10.71 0.65 9.06
CA GLN A 3 -11.41 -0.49 8.45
C GLN A 3 -12.41 0.03 7.41
N GLY A 4 -12.37 -0.52 6.21
CA GLY A 4 -13.36 -0.25 5.16
C GLY A 4 -14.76 -0.72 5.55
N ARG A 5 -15.77 -0.01 5.08
CA ARG A 5 -17.18 -0.31 5.30
C ARG A 5 -17.82 -0.78 4.00
N ARG A 6 -18.75 -1.71 4.12
CA ARG A 6 -19.45 -2.27 2.98
C ARG A 6 -20.38 -1.25 2.34
N LEU A 7 -20.17 -0.99 1.05
CA LEU A 7 -21.12 -0.35 0.15
C LEU A 7 -21.48 -1.38 -0.93
N LYS A 8 -22.75 -1.64 -1.15
CA LYS A 8 -23.17 -2.61 -2.17
C LYS A 8 -23.00 -1.97 -3.56
N LYS A 9 -22.63 -2.77 -4.56
CA LYS A 9 -22.44 -2.28 -5.92
C LYS A 9 -23.69 -1.59 -6.50
N ALA A 10 -24.88 -2.06 -6.10
CA ALA A 10 -26.16 -1.46 -6.51
C ALA A 10 -26.39 -0.05 -5.94
N ASP A 11 -25.67 0.31 -4.87
CA ASP A 11 -25.78 1.61 -4.19
C ASP A 11 -24.67 2.59 -4.64
N PHE A 12 -23.82 2.20 -5.61
CA PHE A 12 -22.78 3.09 -6.15
C PHE A 12 -23.41 4.22 -6.92
N ILE A 13 -23.03 5.45 -6.60
CA ILE A 13 -23.35 6.64 -7.36
C ILE A 13 -22.09 7.04 -8.14
N GLU A 14 -22.21 7.18 -9.45
CA GLU A 14 -21.10 7.60 -10.33
C GLU A 14 -20.46 8.90 -9.84
N GLY A 15 -19.14 9.02 -9.97
CA GLY A 15 -18.39 10.21 -9.53
C GLY A 15 -16.89 10.07 -9.79
N GLU A 16 -16.11 10.97 -9.20
CA GLU A 16 -14.68 11.11 -9.49
C GLU A 16 -13.76 10.42 -8.43
N ILE A 17 -14.31 9.92 -7.33
CA ILE A 17 -13.49 9.33 -6.25
C ILE A 17 -13.13 7.89 -6.63
N PRO A 18 -11.83 7.55 -6.79
CA PRO A 18 -11.41 6.18 -7.04
C PRO A 18 -11.87 5.28 -5.90
N TYR A 19 -12.52 4.16 -6.24
CA TYR A 19 -13.02 3.22 -5.24
C TYR A 19 -12.26 1.91 -5.28
N VAL A 20 -11.61 1.60 -4.15
CA VAL A 20 -10.73 0.45 -3.98
C VAL A 20 -11.49 -0.73 -3.37
N MET A 21 -11.36 -1.89 -3.99
CA MET A 21 -11.85 -3.17 -3.48
C MET A 21 -10.73 -4.23 -3.58
N ALA A 22 -11.00 -5.45 -3.13
CA ALA A 22 -10.04 -6.54 -3.23
C ALA A 22 -9.76 -6.88 -4.69
N SER A 23 -8.59 -6.49 -5.19
CA SER A 23 -8.12 -6.71 -6.56
C SER A 23 -6.60 -6.64 -6.61
N SER A 24 -5.98 -7.47 -7.44
CA SER A 24 -4.54 -7.42 -7.72
C SER A 24 -4.17 -6.45 -8.86
N TYR A 25 -5.15 -5.86 -9.53
CA TYR A 25 -4.97 -4.98 -10.68
C TYR A 25 -5.26 -3.52 -10.32
N ASN A 26 -4.70 -2.60 -11.08
CA ASN A 26 -4.97 -1.16 -11.05
C ASN A 26 -4.94 -0.57 -9.63
N ASN A 27 -3.96 -0.95 -8.82
CA ASN A 27 -3.84 -0.57 -7.40
C ASN A 27 -5.12 -0.82 -6.57
N GLY A 28 -5.92 -1.82 -6.97
CA GLY A 28 -7.19 -2.14 -6.32
C GLY A 28 -8.38 -1.27 -6.74
N VAL A 29 -8.18 -0.22 -7.57
CA VAL A 29 -9.25 0.67 -8.05
C VAL A 29 -10.11 -0.07 -9.08
N ILE A 30 -11.38 -0.26 -8.75
CA ILE A 30 -12.34 -0.98 -9.60
C ILE A 30 -13.31 -0.04 -10.35
N THR A 31 -13.54 1.14 -9.83
CA THR A 31 -14.46 2.14 -10.40
C THR A 31 -14.24 3.50 -9.73
N HIS A 32 -15.01 4.50 -10.13
CA HIS A 32 -15.07 5.81 -9.49
C HIS A 32 -16.51 6.07 -9.03
N ILE A 33 -16.66 6.60 -7.81
CA ILE A 33 -17.97 6.89 -7.20
C ILE A 33 -17.95 8.24 -6.47
N SER A 34 -19.13 8.80 -6.18
CA SER A 34 -19.26 10.04 -5.42
C SER A 34 -19.59 9.81 -3.94
N ASN A 35 -20.03 8.60 -3.56
CA ASN A 35 -20.59 8.29 -2.25
C ASN A 35 -19.86 7.19 -1.44
N PRO A 36 -18.51 7.17 -1.37
CA PRO A 36 -17.82 6.17 -0.56
C PRO A 36 -18.12 6.37 0.92
N ILE A 37 -18.38 5.27 1.65
CA ILE A 37 -18.64 5.31 3.10
C ILE A 37 -17.35 5.49 3.90
N THR A 38 -16.27 4.85 3.43
CA THR A 38 -14.95 4.95 4.05
C THR A 38 -13.98 5.55 3.06
N THR A 39 -13.23 6.54 3.51
CA THR A 39 -12.28 7.28 2.69
C THR A 39 -10.91 7.34 3.35
N GLY A 40 -9.90 7.67 2.55
CA GLY A 40 -8.55 7.90 3.03
C GLY A 40 -7.68 8.54 1.97
N GLN A 41 -6.53 9.02 2.40
CA GLN A 41 -5.52 9.63 1.55
C GLN A 41 -4.15 9.40 2.16
N ASP A 42 -3.13 9.28 1.31
CA ASP A 42 -1.75 9.09 1.72
C ASP A 42 -1.59 7.94 2.71
N LEU A 43 -1.97 6.75 2.27
CA LEU A 43 -1.97 5.53 3.08
C LEU A 43 -1.73 4.27 2.22
N LEU A 44 -1.49 3.14 2.86
CA LEU A 44 -1.56 1.84 2.20
C LEU A 44 -2.99 1.30 2.32
N THR A 45 -3.57 0.85 1.20
CA THR A 45 -4.71 -0.07 1.25
C THR A 45 -4.19 -1.50 1.29
N ALA A 46 -4.79 -2.32 2.13
CA ALA A 46 -4.47 -3.73 2.26
C ALA A 46 -5.76 -4.55 2.20
N ASP A 47 -5.84 -5.49 1.25
CA ASP A 47 -7.04 -6.30 1.05
C ASP A 47 -6.97 -7.67 1.73
N ILE A 48 -8.09 -8.38 1.73
CA ILE A 48 -8.22 -9.71 2.36
C ILE A 48 -7.36 -10.81 1.71
N PHE A 49 -6.79 -10.57 0.52
CA PHE A 49 -5.93 -11.51 -0.22
C PHE A 49 -4.44 -11.16 -0.15
N GLY A 50 -4.08 -10.14 0.64
CA GLY A 50 -2.69 -9.73 0.82
C GLY A 50 -2.18 -8.76 -0.23
N ASN A 51 -3.04 -8.22 -1.11
CA ASN A 51 -2.66 -7.12 -1.98
C ASN A 51 -2.53 -5.85 -1.15
N VAL A 52 -1.39 -5.17 -1.30
CA VAL A 52 -1.11 -3.92 -0.58
C VAL A 52 -0.62 -2.88 -1.57
N PHE A 53 -1.29 -1.72 -1.60
CA PHE A 53 -0.98 -0.63 -2.52
C PHE A 53 -0.90 0.70 -1.80
N TYR A 54 0.05 1.54 -2.21
CA TYR A 54 0.10 2.93 -1.78
C TYR A 54 -0.91 3.77 -2.55
N GLN A 55 -1.71 4.52 -1.82
CA GLN A 55 -2.74 5.42 -2.34
C GLN A 55 -2.36 6.87 -2.00
N PRO A 56 -1.73 7.59 -2.94
CA PRO A 56 -1.29 8.97 -2.70
C PRO A 56 -2.45 9.97 -2.64
N SER A 57 -3.51 9.68 -3.39
CA SER A 57 -4.67 10.56 -3.55
C SER A 57 -5.83 10.15 -2.65
N PHE A 58 -6.83 11.02 -2.55
CA PHE A 58 -8.07 10.73 -1.87
C PHE A 58 -8.82 9.60 -2.58
N ILE A 59 -9.19 8.57 -1.82
CA ILE A 59 -9.87 7.37 -2.31
C ILE A 59 -11.02 6.97 -1.38
N GLY A 60 -11.97 6.22 -1.93
CA GLY A 60 -12.90 5.40 -1.14
C GLY A 60 -12.47 3.94 -1.12
N PHE A 61 -12.84 3.16 -0.10
CA PHE A 61 -12.55 1.73 -0.07
C PHE A 61 -13.58 0.91 0.71
N GLY A 62 -13.80 -0.32 0.24
CA GLY A 62 -14.82 -1.24 0.76
C GLY A 62 -14.34 -2.11 1.93
N ASP A 63 -15.25 -2.93 2.45
CA ASP A 63 -15.08 -3.76 3.65
C ASP A 63 -14.02 -4.88 3.52
N ASP A 64 -13.67 -5.27 2.30
CA ASP A 64 -12.57 -6.20 2.04
C ASP A 64 -11.18 -5.54 2.05
N ASN A 65 -11.12 -4.24 2.38
CA ASN A 65 -9.88 -3.46 2.51
C ASN A 65 -9.78 -2.79 3.88
N CYS A 66 -8.55 -2.54 4.30
CA CYS A 66 -8.24 -1.61 5.37
C CYS A 66 -7.19 -0.59 4.92
N GLY A 67 -7.30 0.63 5.43
CA GLY A 67 -6.28 1.67 5.31
C GLY A 67 -5.26 1.56 6.44
N LEU A 68 -3.97 1.52 6.09
CA LEU A 68 -2.87 1.44 7.05
C LEU A 68 -2.04 2.71 6.96
N LYS A 69 -1.84 3.37 8.10
CA LYS A 69 -0.88 4.46 8.29
C LYS A 69 0.09 4.09 9.39
N LEU A 70 1.31 4.57 9.28
CA LEU A 70 2.28 4.45 10.36
C LEU A 70 1.81 5.28 11.58
N LYS A 71 2.06 4.75 12.75
CA LYS A 71 1.80 5.45 14.00
C LYS A 71 3.02 6.32 14.32
N ASN A 72 2.78 7.61 14.63
CA ASN A 72 3.83 8.55 15.04
C ASN A 72 4.97 8.77 14.01
N TYR A 73 4.71 8.51 12.71
CA TYR A 73 5.66 8.76 11.64
C TYR A 73 4.95 9.13 10.34
N ASN A 74 5.38 10.21 9.70
CA ASN A 74 4.87 10.66 8.41
C ASN A 74 5.78 10.11 7.31
N ALA A 75 5.46 8.94 6.77
CA ALA A 75 6.17 8.37 5.66
C ALA A 75 5.92 9.15 4.37
N ASN A 76 6.95 9.30 3.55
CA ASN A 76 6.80 9.82 2.19
C ASN A 76 6.40 8.72 1.19
N LYS A 77 6.12 9.12 -0.06
CA LYS A 77 5.74 8.24 -1.18
C LYS A 77 6.65 6.99 -1.27
N TYR A 78 7.97 7.19 -1.23
CA TYR A 78 8.93 6.10 -1.46
C TYR A 78 8.97 5.11 -0.30
N GLN A 79 8.87 5.62 0.92
CA GLN A 79 8.80 4.78 2.12
C GLN A 79 7.52 3.93 2.11
N TYR A 80 6.38 4.51 1.74
CA TYR A 80 5.13 3.74 1.55
C TYR A 80 5.24 2.70 0.43
N LEU A 81 5.86 3.02 -0.71
CA LEU A 81 6.10 2.07 -1.79
C LEU A 81 6.99 0.91 -1.34
N PHE A 82 8.04 1.19 -0.56
CA PHE A 82 8.89 0.16 0.04
C PHE A 82 8.06 -0.76 0.95
N LEU A 83 7.30 -0.18 1.87
CA LEU A 83 6.43 -0.93 2.79
C LEU A 83 5.42 -1.79 2.02
N ALA A 84 4.77 -1.27 0.98
CA ALA A 84 3.86 -2.03 0.13
C ALA A 84 4.54 -3.28 -0.44
N THR A 85 5.81 -3.14 -0.88
CA THR A 85 6.61 -4.27 -1.41
C THR A 85 6.89 -5.32 -0.33
N VAL A 86 7.24 -4.89 0.88
CA VAL A 86 7.48 -5.81 2.02
C VAL A 86 6.20 -6.54 2.41
N PHE A 87 5.05 -5.87 2.37
CA PHE A 87 3.76 -6.49 2.67
C PHE A 87 3.31 -7.53 1.63
N LYS A 88 3.83 -7.50 0.39
CA LYS A 88 3.52 -8.52 -0.63
C LYS A 88 3.80 -9.96 -0.18
N LYS A 89 4.74 -10.17 0.76
CA LYS A 89 4.99 -11.50 1.32
C LYS A 89 3.76 -12.15 1.96
N PHE A 90 2.75 -11.35 2.33
CA PHE A 90 1.52 -11.87 2.93
C PHE A 90 0.52 -12.42 1.91
N GLN A 91 0.67 -12.11 0.62
CA GLN A 91 -0.15 -12.71 -0.45
C GLN A 91 -0.09 -14.24 -0.41
N ASN A 92 1.10 -14.80 -0.16
CA ASN A 92 1.29 -16.26 -0.10
C ASN A 92 0.63 -16.90 1.14
N LYS A 93 0.25 -16.10 2.15
CA LYS A 93 -0.42 -16.55 3.37
C LYS A 93 -1.93 -16.36 3.32
N ALA A 94 -2.41 -15.58 2.37
CA ALA A 94 -3.83 -15.29 2.19
C ALA A 94 -4.45 -16.20 1.13
N SER A 95 -5.67 -16.65 1.38
CA SER A 95 -6.47 -17.43 0.45
C SER A 95 -7.94 -17.18 0.68
N PHE A 96 -8.81 -17.72 -0.16
CA PHE A 96 -10.25 -17.62 0.03
C PHE A 96 -10.69 -18.22 1.37
N LYS A 97 -10.01 -19.29 1.83
CA LYS A 97 -10.28 -19.94 3.14
C LYS A 97 -9.58 -19.22 4.30
N ASN A 98 -8.50 -18.48 4.05
CA ASN A 98 -7.69 -17.79 5.04
C ASN A 98 -7.52 -16.32 4.66
N LYS A 99 -8.57 -15.53 4.85
CA LYS A 99 -8.58 -14.09 4.52
C LYS A 99 -7.82 -13.28 5.56
N LEU A 100 -6.92 -12.41 5.11
CA LEU A 100 -6.27 -11.42 5.96
C LEU A 100 -7.22 -10.22 6.16
N ARG A 101 -7.77 -10.10 7.37
CA ARG A 101 -8.55 -8.90 7.73
C ARG A 101 -7.67 -7.87 8.43
N GLY A 102 -8.16 -6.64 8.60
CA GLY A 102 -7.40 -5.53 9.16
C GLY A 102 -6.65 -5.86 10.46
N SER A 103 -7.31 -6.54 11.42
CA SER A 103 -6.67 -7.04 12.64
C SER A 103 -5.55 -8.06 12.38
N GLY A 104 -5.62 -8.80 11.27
CA GLY A 104 -4.56 -9.71 10.84
C GLY A 104 -3.31 -8.99 10.39
N TYR A 105 -3.44 -7.84 9.72
CA TYR A 105 -2.29 -7.05 9.28
C TYR A 105 -1.51 -6.43 10.45
N ILE A 106 -2.19 -5.84 11.42
CA ILE A 106 -1.52 -5.19 12.56
C ILE A 106 -0.83 -6.17 13.51
N LYS A 107 -1.14 -7.45 13.42
CA LYS A 107 -0.48 -8.53 14.18
C LYS A 107 0.75 -9.11 13.45
N GLN A 108 0.99 -8.70 12.20
CA GLN A 108 2.13 -9.22 11.44
C GLN A 108 3.41 -8.47 11.79
N THR A 109 4.49 -9.22 11.87
CA THR A 109 5.84 -8.66 11.91
C THR A 109 6.39 -8.57 10.49
N ILE A 110 6.93 -7.42 10.13
CA ILE A 110 7.59 -7.17 8.84
C ILE A 110 9.08 -6.87 9.06
N PRO A 111 9.98 -7.39 8.21
CA PRO A 111 11.39 -7.02 8.25
C PRO A 111 11.54 -5.61 7.70
N LEU A 112 12.24 -4.76 8.43
CA LEU A 112 12.60 -3.42 8.00
C LEU A 112 14.12 -3.23 8.10
N PRO A 113 14.74 -2.42 7.24
CA PRO A 113 16.15 -2.12 7.34
C PRO A 113 16.42 -1.29 8.60
N LEU A 114 17.51 -1.63 9.29
CA LEU A 114 18.04 -0.85 10.40
C LEU A 114 19.24 -0.02 9.94
N LYS A 115 19.45 1.11 10.59
CA LYS A 115 20.65 1.92 10.40
C LYS A 115 21.90 1.08 10.69
N PRO A 116 23.04 1.28 10.00
CA PRO A 116 24.25 0.52 10.22
C PRO A 116 24.79 0.57 11.67
N SER A 117 24.47 1.66 12.39
CA SER A 117 24.83 1.84 13.80
C SER A 117 23.91 1.15 14.80
N ALA A 118 22.76 0.64 14.35
CA ALA A 118 21.76 0.03 15.23
C ALA A 118 22.20 -1.36 15.71
N ASN A 119 21.87 -1.68 16.95
CA ASN A 119 22.03 -3.04 17.47
C ASN A 119 20.82 -3.90 17.05
N PRO A 120 20.99 -4.95 16.24
CA PRO A 120 19.88 -5.79 15.80
C PRO A 120 19.14 -6.52 16.92
N SER A 121 19.78 -6.67 18.09
CA SER A 121 19.19 -7.35 19.25
C SER A 121 18.47 -6.40 20.21
N ASP A 122 18.69 -5.10 20.05
CA ASP A 122 18.10 -4.06 20.91
C ASP A 122 17.91 -2.77 20.08
N TYR A 123 16.81 -2.70 19.36
CA TYR A 123 16.48 -1.58 18.47
C TYR A 123 15.12 -0.97 18.78
N THR A 124 14.99 0.30 18.44
CA THR A 124 13.76 1.09 18.57
C THR A 124 13.24 1.52 17.19
N GLN A 125 12.11 2.22 17.15
CA GLN A 125 11.61 2.81 15.91
C GLN A 125 12.58 3.83 15.30
N GLU A 126 13.41 4.48 16.10
CA GLU A 126 14.41 5.47 15.65
C GLU A 126 15.58 4.84 14.90
N ASP A 127 15.81 3.55 15.11
CA ASP A 127 16.87 2.78 14.44
C ASP A 127 16.47 2.29 13.06
N ILE A 128 15.21 2.43 12.67
CA ILE A 128 14.74 2.08 11.33
C ILE A 128 15.38 3.02 10.31
N ASP A 129 15.97 2.45 9.25
CA ASP A 129 16.61 3.22 8.18
C ASP A 129 15.60 3.66 7.11
N TRP A 130 14.84 4.69 7.43
CA TRP A 130 13.87 5.31 6.53
C TRP A 130 14.54 5.90 5.29
N ASN A 131 15.78 6.40 5.40
CA ASN A 131 16.54 6.95 4.28
C ASN A 131 16.93 5.86 3.29
N TYR A 132 17.33 4.68 3.78
CA TYR A 132 17.57 3.54 2.90
C TYR A 132 16.34 3.19 2.08
N MET A 133 15.16 3.08 2.71
CA MET A 133 13.92 2.75 2.00
C MET A 133 13.61 3.77 0.91
N GLU A 134 13.74 5.06 1.22
CA GLU A 134 13.50 6.14 0.27
C GLU A 134 14.47 6.08 -0.91
N ASN A 135 15.78 6.01 -0.63
CA ASN A 135 16.82 6.00 -1.67
C ASN A 135 16.73 4.74 -2.55
N PHE A 136 16.42 3.60 -1.96
CA PHE A 136 16.21 2.35 -2.68
C PHE A 136 15.06 2.48 -3.70
N MET A 137 13.91 3.01 -3.29
CA MET A 137 12.77 3.17 -4.18
C MET A 137 12.99 4.27 -5.24
N LYS A 138 13.67 5.37 -4.91
CA LYS A 138 14.10 6.38 -5.88
C LYS A 138 15.01 5.80 -6.96
N ALA A 139 15.96 4.96 -6.57
CA ALA A 139 16.85 4.29 -7.51
C ALA A 139 16.07 3.36 -8.47
N ILE A 140 15.08 2.63 -7.97
CA ILE A 140 14.19 1.78 -8.79
C ILE A 140 13.38 2.65 -9.77
N GLU A 141 12.77 3.73 -9.31
CA GLU A 141 11.98 4.64 -10.16
C GLU A 141 12.85 5.24 -11.27
N THR A 142 14.06 5.74 -10.94
CA THR A 142 15.01 6.29 -11.91
C THR A 142 15.39 5.24 -12.97
N LYS A 143 15.69 4.02 -12.54
CA LYS A 143 16.02 2.91 -13.46
C LYS A 143 14.86 2.57 -14.39
N ALA A 144 13.64 2.55 -13.87
CA ALA A 144 12.43 2.30 -14.66
C ALA A 144 12.20 3.41 -15.70
N GLN A 145 12.32 4.67 -15.31
CA GLN A 145 12.18 5.84 -16.19
C GLN A 145 13.24 5.84 -17.30
N THR A 146 14.49 5.54 -16.97
CA THR A 146 15.59 5.45 -17.96
C THR A 146 15.28 4.36 -18.99
N ARG A 147 14.81 3.22 -18.53
CA ARG A 147 14.45 2.09 -19.40
C ARG A 147 13.27 2.44 -20.32
N LEU A 148 12.26 3.12 -19.79
CA LEU A 148 11.12 3.58 -20.59
C LEU A 148 11.54 4.56 -21.66
N LYS A 149 12.39 5.53 -21.35
CA LYS A 149 12.95 6.51 -22.35
C LYS A 149 13.74 5.79 -23.44
N SER A 150 14.52 4.76 -23.09
CA SER A 150 15.25 3.97 -24.07
C SER A 150 14.32 3.21 -25.00
N LEU A 151 13.25 2.62 -24.48
CA LEU A 151 12.23 1.94 -25.28
C LEU A 151 11.50 2.89 -26.21
N GLN A 152 11.10 4.08 -25.72
CA GLN A 152 10.44 5.10 -26.52
C GLN A 152 11.32 5.54 -27.72
N LYS A 153 12.64 5.70 -27.51
CA LYS A 153 13.58 6.02 -28.60
C LYS A 153 13.75 4.90 -29.63
N ALA A 154 13.55 3.64 -29.22
CA ALA A 154 13.69 2.51 -30.11
C ALA A 154 12.45 2.29 -31.02
N ILE A 155 11.33 2.93 -30.69
CA ILE A 155 10.04 2.79 -31.42
C ILE A 155 9.75 4.03 -32.27
N ALA A 156 10.46 5.14 -32.06
CA ALA A 156 10.36 6.37 -32.83
C ALA A 156 11.27 6.33 -34.08
#